data_50e05a91b8df2e779383b7cf1d11a99d
#
_entry.id   50e05a91b8df2e779383b7cf1d11a99d
#
_cell.length_a   1.000
_cell.length_b   1.000
_cell.length_c   1.000
_cell.angle_alpha   90.00
_cell.angle_beta   90.00
_cell.angle_gamma   90.00
#
_symmetry.space_group_name_H-M   'P 1'
#
loop_
_entity.id
_entity.type
_entity.pdbx_description
1 polymer ?
#
loop_
_entity_poly.entity_id
_entity_poly.type
_entity_poly.pdbx_seq_one_letter_code
_entity_poly.pdbx_strand_id
1 'polypeptide(L)' 'MSMYFYVNSNAQPNGDHEVHRSDWSWLPSAENRFYLGCFSTSREAVNAARKYYRQVDGCCFCCPESHHS' A
#
# COMPACT_ATOMS: atom_id res chain seq x y z
N MET A 1 -10.63 13.65 -4.15
CA MET A 1 -9.96 13.21 -5.37
C MET A 1 -9.45 11.80 -5.19
N SER A 2 -9.40 11.06 -6.28
CA SER A 2 -8.99 9.64 -6.24
C SER A 2 -7.54 9.49 -6.69
N MET A 3 -6.90 8.45 -6.18
CA MET A 3 -5.51 8.11 -6.47
C MET A 3 -5.40 6.61 -6.67
N TYR A 4 -4.43 6.17 -7.46
CA TYR A 4 -4.16 4.75 -7.67
C TYR A 4 -3.19 4.27 -6.58
N PHE A 5 -3.41 3.04 -6.12
CA PHE A 5 -2.62 2.46 -5.04
C PHE A 5 -2.11 1.08 -5.41
N TYR A 6 -0.96 0.74 -4.83
CA TYR A 6 -0.32 -0.57 -4.96
C TYR A 6 0.04 -1.08 -3.58
N VAL A 7 0.16 -2.39 -3.46
CA VAL A 7 0.71 -3.02 -2.25
C VAL A 7 2.01 -3.73 -2.63
N ASN A 8 3.03 -3.61 -1.77
CA ASN A 8 4.30 -4.32 -1.97
C ASN A 8 4.05 -5.81 -1.74
N SER A 9 4.36 -6.64 -2.75
CA SER A 9 4.18 -8.08 -2.63
C SER A 9 5.23 -8.73 -1.71
N ASN A 10 6.29 -8.00 -1.39
CA ASN A 10 7.29 -8.45 -0.43
C ASN A 10 7.01 -7.83 0.93
N ALA A 11 6.95 -8.65 1.97
CA ALA A 11 6.74 -8.17 3.33
C ALA A 11 8.01 -7.50 3.85
N GLN A 12 7.82 -6.49 4.71
CA GLN A 12 8.90 -5.90 5.47
C GLN A 12 9.36 -6.86 6.57
N PRO A 13 10.51 -6.58 7.23
CA PRO A 13 10.99 -7.46 8.30
C PRO A 13 9.97 -7.72 9.41
N ASN A 14 9.06 -6.75 9.68
CA ASN A 14 8.01 -6.93 10.68
C ASN A 14 6.81 -7.73 10.15
N GLY A 15 6.81 -8.11 8.87
CA GLY A 15 5.75 -8.88 8.26
C GLY A 15 4.70 -8.06 7.52
N ASP A 16 4.76 -6.73 7.58
CA ASP A 16 3.78 -5.88 6.92
C ASP A 16 4.02 -5.79 5.41
N HIS A 17 2.93 -5.90 4.64
CA HIS A 17 2.95 -5.54 3.22
C HIS A 17 2.50 -4.09 3.12
N GLU A 18 3.38 -3.22 2.64
CA GLU A 18 3.09 -1.78 2.61
C GLU A 18 2.27 -1.37 1.42
N VAL A 19 1.28 -0.51 1.67
CA VAL A 19 0.46 0.11 0.63
C VAL A 19 1.06 1.46 0.28
N HIS A 20 1.24 1.71 -1.02
CA HIS A 20 1.84 2.94 -1.55
C HIS A 20 0.93 3.61 -2.56
N ARG A 21 1.03 4.93 -2.62
CA ARG A 21 0.44 5.71 -3.70
C ARG A 21 1.25 5.48 -4.97
N SER A 22 0.57 5.47 -6.10
CA SER A 22 1.23 5.24 -7.40
C SER A 22 2.25 6.32 -7.77
N ASP A 23 2.14 7.52 -7.17
CA ASP A 23 3.07 8.63 -7.43
C ASP A 23 4.26 8.65 -6.47
N TRP A 24 4.40 7.63 -5.61
CA TRP A 24 5.51 7.55 -4.67
C TRP A 24 6.83 7.26 -5.41
N SER A 25 7.86 8.07 -5.14
CA SER A 25 9.15 7.94 -5.84
C SER A 25 9.84 6.61 -5.60
N TRP A 26 9.55 5.96 -4.47
CA TRP A 26 10.17 4.69 -4.08
C TRP A 26 9.20 3.53 -4.22
N LEU A 27 8.25 3.66 -5.15
CA LEU A 27 7.32 2.57 -5.44
C LEU A 27 8.10 1.33 -5.86
N PRO A 28 7.76 0.13 -5.31
CA PRO A 28 8.43 -1.10 -5.75
C PRO A 28 8.30 -1.31 -7.24
N SER A 29 9.25 -2.04 -7.83
CA SER A 29 9.22 -2.36 -9.25
C SER A 29 7.94 -3.14 -9.60
N ALA A 30 7.60 -3.18 -10.87
CA ALA A 30 6.33 -3.75 -11.33
C ALA A 30 6.12 -5.19 -10.87
N GLU A 31 7.18 -6.00 -10.87
CA GLU A 31 7.11 -7.40 -10.46
C GLU A 31 7.01 -7.59 -8.95
N ASN A 32 7.22 -6.52 -8.18
CA ASN A 32 7.21 -6.56 -6.71
C ASN A 32 6.05 -5.77 -6.12
N ARG A 33 5.06 -5.44 -6.94
CA ARG A 33 3.89 -4.70 -6.45
C ARG A 33 2.64 -5.27 -7.07
N PHE A 34 1.53 -5.13 -6.34
CA PHE A 34 0.23 -5.58 -6.80
C PHE A 34 -0.73 -4.40 -6.83
N TYR A 35 -1.38 -4.19 -7.96
CA TYR A 35 -2.30 -3.08 -8.14
C TYR A 35 -3.58 -3.29 -7.33
N LEU A 36 -3.94 -2.30 -6.51
CA LEU A 36 -5.12 -2.39 -5.66
C LEU A 36 -6.34 -1.71 -6.27
N GLY A 37 -6.13 -0.64 -7.04
CA GLY A 37 -7.23 0.11 -7.61
C GLY A 37 -7.13 1.60 -7.31
N CYS A 38 -8.23 2.29 -7.60
CA CYS A 38 -8.36 3.73 -7.43
C CYS A 38 -9.25 3.99 -6.22
N PHE A 39 -8.74 4.76 -5.25
CA PHE A 39 -9.46 5.03 -4.00
C PHE A 39 -9.34 6.51 -3.64
N SER A 40 -10.32 7.00 -2.89
CA SER A 40 -10.29 8.38 -2.39
C SER A 40 -9.31 8.56 -1.24
N THR A 41 -9.06 7.50 -0.48
CA THR A 41 -8.16 7.56 0.68
C THR A 41 -7.25 6.33 0.70
N SER A 42 -6.08 6.48 1.35
CA SER A 42 -5.18 5.35 1.52
C SER A 42 -5.76 4.30 2.47
N ARG A 43 -6.64 4.70 3.39
CA ARG A 43 -7.29 3.76 4.30
C ARG A 43 -8.14 2.76 3.52
N GLU A 44 -8.87 3.24 2.51
CA GLU A 44 -9.64 2.36 1.64
C GLU A 44 -8.73 1.38 0.89
N ALA A 45 -7.57 1.88 0.44
CA ALA A 45 -6.60 1.03 -0.25
C ALA A 45 -6.02 -0.03 0.68
N VAL A 46 -5.71 0.33 1.93
CA VAL A 46 -5.23 -0.64 2.92
C VAL A 46 -6.28 -1.72 3.18
N ASN A 47 -7.56 -1.31 3.29
CA ASN A 47 -8.64 -2.29 3.46
C ASN A 47 -8.75 -3.22 2.26
N ALA A 48 -8.56 -2.70 1.05
CA ALA A 48 -8.57 -3.54 -0.16
C ALA A 48 -7.40 -4.54 -0.14
N ALA A 49 -6.24 -4.11 0.36
CA ALA A 49 -5.06 -4.98 0.43
C ALA A 49 -5.26 -6.16 1.38
N ARG A 50 -6.12 -6.01 2.38
CA ARG A 50 -6.43 -7.10 3.34
C ARG A 50 -7.04 -8.31 2.69
N LYS A 51 -7.58 -8.17 1.48
CA LYS A 51 -8.11 -9.30 0.72
C LYS A 51 -7.00 -10.23 0.22
N TYR A 52 -5.79 -9.71 0.11
CA TYR A 52 -4.66 -10.44 -0.48
C TYR A 52 -3.61 -10.83 0.54
N TYR A 53 -3.44 -10.02 1.58
CA TYR A 53 -2.42 -10.25 2.61
C TYR A 53 -3.04 -10.05 3.97
N ARG A 54 -2.66 -10.92 4.90
CA ARG A 54 -3.18 -10.84 6.26
C ARG A 54 -2.69 -9.59 7.00
N GLN A 55 -1.44 -9.22 6.78
CA GLN A 55 -0.78 -8.14 7.50
C GLN A 55 -0.40 -7.04 6.52
N VAL A 56 -1.09 -5.91 6.61
CA VAL A 56 -0.89 -4.78 5.70
C VAL A 56 -0.83 -3.49 6.50
N ASP A 57 -0.15 -2.47 5.94
CA ASP A 57 -0.03 -1.17 6.56
C ASP A 57 0.19 -0.12 5.47
N GLY A 58 -0.19 1.14 5.77
CA GLY A 58 0.10 2.24 4.87
C GLY A 58 1.55 2.67 5.00
N CYS A 59 2.16 3.06 3.90
CA CYS A 59 3.53 3.58 3.91
C CYS A 59 3.59 4.85 4.77
N CYS A 60 4.57 4.94 5.67
CA CYS A 60 4.68 6.09 6.56
C CYS A 60 4.98 7.39 5.82
N PHE A 61 5.51 7.32 4.61
CA PHE A 61 5.85 8.49 3.81
C PHE A 61 4.71 8.94 2.89
N CYS A 62 4.15 8.02 2.10
CA CYS A 62 3.13 8.41 1.13
C CYS A 62 1.70 8.15 1.60
N CYS A 63 1.50 7.37 2.66
CA CYS A 63 0.18 7.08 3.23
C CYS A 63 0.21 7.25 4.75
N PRO A 64 0.66 8.41 5.26
CA PRO A 64 0.87 8.57 6.71
C PRO A 64 -0.40 8.42 7.53
N GLU A 65 -1.55 8.78 6.98
CA GLU A 65 -2.82 8.71 7.72
C GLU A 65 -3.26 7.27 7.97
N SER A 66 -2.72 6.29 7.25
CA SER A 66 -3.07 4.88 7.42
C SER A 66 -1.89 4.03 7.91
N HIS A 67 -0.81 4.68 8.32
CA HIS A 67 0.37 3.98 8.84
C HIS A 67 0.20 3.72 10.34
N HIS A 68 0.48 2.49 10.78
CA HIS A 68 0.33 2.08 12.18
C HIS A 68 1.61 1.52 12.80
N SER A 69 2.54 0.99 12.01
CA SER A 69 3.75 0.36 12.56
C SER A 69 5.04 1.08 12.24
#